data_07460fa2e0b91535c276dff01f70abad
#
_entry.id   07460fa2e0b91535c276dff01f70abad
#
_cell.length_a   1.000
_cell.length_b   1.000
_cell.length_c   1.000
_cell.angle_alpha   90.00
_cell.angle_beta   90.00
_cell.angle_gamma   90.00
#
_symmetry.space_group_name_H-M   'P 1'
#
loop_
_entity.id
_entity.type
_entity.pdbx_description
1 polymer ?
#
loop_
_entity_poly.entity_id
_entity_poly.type
_entity_poly.pdbx_seq_one_letter_code
_entity_poly.pdbx_strand_id
1 'polypeptide(L)'
;MEWHLTKTSPGEELAKLTLFSMKKSQPEGCVNFRITVREYAVSPAGQRLRFFAEADKQVNQSHAPLLPSGWGDSEWEALEGCLRLIRTFPYEGEDWN
;
A
#
# COMPACT_ATOMS: atom_id res chain seq x y z
N MET A 1 -9.99 20.14 6.26
CA MET A 1 -10.94 19.53 7.18
C MET A 1 -10.21 18.67 8.20
N GLU A 2 -10.57 18.83 9.45
CA GLU A 2 -9.91 18.13 10.55
C GLU A 2 -10.54 16.76 10.81
N TRP A 3 -10.55 15.92 9.77
CA TRP A 3 -11.22 14.62 9.84
C TRP A 3 -10.69 13.71 10.97
N HIS A 4 -9.39 13.83 11.29
CA HIS A 4 -8.75 13.03 12.33
C HIS A 4 -9.25 13.38 13.75
N LEU A 5 -9.98 14.47 13.89
CA LEU A 5 -10.61 14.84 15.15
C LEU A 5 -11.98 14.21 15.32
N THR A 6 -12.49 13.52 14.30
CA THR A 6 -13.76 12.81 14.37
C THR A 6 -13.66 11.71 15.41
N LYS A 7 -14.62 11.66 16.31
CA LYS A 7 -14.63 10.64 17.36
C LYS A 7 -15.12 9.32 16.81
N THR A 8 -14.47 8.25 17.23
CA THR A 8 -14.87 6.88 16.87
C THR A 8 -15.31 6.15 18.13
N SER A 9 -16.11 5.11 17.94
CA SER A 9 -16.57 4.25 19.03
C SER A 9 -15.58 3.09 19.22
N PRO A 10 -15.61 2.42 20.39
CA PRO A 10 -14.75 1.25 20.58
C PRO A 10 -14.94 0.22 19.48
N GLY A 11 -13.85 -0.31 18.98
CA GLY A 11 -13.87 -1.28 17.89
C GLY A 11 -13.90 -0.67 16.50
N GLU A 12 -13.94 0.66 16.39
CA GLU A 12 -13.89 1.36 15.10
C GLU A 12 -12.49 1.90 14.84
N GLU A 13 -12.10 1.90 13.57
CA GLU A 13 -10.81 2.43 13.13
C GLU A 13 -11.05 3.32 11.93
N LEU A 14 -10.78 4.61 12.07
CA LEU A 14 -10.98 5.58 11.00
C LEU A 14 -9.68 5.85 10.28
N ALA A 15 -9.71 5.77 8.95
CA ALA A 15 -8.57 6.11 8.12
C ALA A 15 -9.03 6.85 6.89
N LYS A 16 -8.20 7.79 6.44
CA LYS A 16 -8.37 8.45 5.16
C LYS A 16 -7.63 7.65 4.11
N LEU A 17 -8.25 7.42 2.96
CA LEU A 17 -7.64 6.63 1.88
C LEU A 17 -7.22 7.54 0.74
N THR A 18 -6.00 7.32 0.25
CA THR A 18 -5.51 7.95 -0.98
C THR A 18 -5.12 6.83 -1.93
N LEU A 19 -5.58 6.92 -3.17
CA LEU A 19 -5.34 5.89 -4.18
C LEU A 19 -4.31 6.35 -5.19
N PHE A 20 -3.39 5.45 -5.52
CA PHE A 20 -2.38 5.67 -6.55
C PHE A 20 -2.42 4.52 -7.54
N SER A 21 -2.03 4.81 -8.75
CA SER A 21 -1.89 3.80 -9.80
C SER A 21 -0.45 3.81 -10.27
N MET A 22 0.17 2.65 -10.32
CA MET A 22 1.52 2.49 -10.85
C MET A 22 1.52 1.44 -11.93
N LYS A 23 1.94 1.84 -13.13
CA LYS A 23 2.10 0.93 -14.25
C LYS A 23 3.56 0.52 -14.33
N LYS A 24 3.80 -0.78 -14.27
CA LYS A 24 5.15 -1.33 -14.37
C LYS A 24 5.27 -2.10 -15.69
N SER A 25 6.33 -1.81 -16.44
CA SER A 25 6.62 -2.49 -17.69
C SER A 25 7.69 -3.54 -17.46
N GLN A 26 7.42 -4.75 -17.91
CA GLN A 26 8.35 -5.88 -17.83
C GLN A 26 8.43 -6.54 -19.21
N PRO A 27 9.39 -7.46 -19.45
CA PRO A 27 9.48 -8.12 -20.75
C PRO A 27 8.20 -8.82 -21.18
N GLU A 28 7.43 -9.34 -20.25
CA GLU A 28 6.18 -10.07 -20.53
C GLU A 28 5.01 -9.14 -20.85
N GLY A 29 5.09 -7.87 -20.49
CA GLY A 29 4.02 -6.91 -20.69
C GLY A 29 3.98 -5.86 -19.58
N CYS A 30 2.85 -5.19 -19.50
CA CYS A 30 2.63 -4.17 -18.47
C CYS A 30 1.66 -4.66 -17.42
N VAL A 31 1.85 -4.22 -16.18
CA VAL A 31 0.93 -4.53 -15.10
C VAL A 31 0.62 -3.24 -14.34
N ASN A 32 -0.63 -3.05 -13.98
CA ASN A 32 -1.06 -1.92 -13.19
C ASN A 32 -1.25 -2.35 -11.74
N PHE A 33 -0.60 -1.65 -10.83
CA PHE A 33 -0.82 -1.82 -9.40
C PHE A 33 -1.66 -0.65 -8.89
N ARG A 34 -2.73 -0.97 -8.18
CA ARG A 34 -3.49 0.04 -7.45
C ARG A 34 -2.98 0.01 -6.02
N ILE A 35 -2.50 1.15 -5.55
CA ILE A 35 -1.94 1.26 -4.22
C ILE A 35 -2.84 2.14 -3.38
N THR A 36 -3.29 1.61 -2.25
CA THR A 36 -4.09 2.35 -1.29
C THR A 36 -3.17 2.76 -0.14
N VAL A 37 -3.10 4.05 0.14
CA VAL A 37 -2.40 4.55 1.33
C VAL A 37 -3.45 4.95 2.34
N ARG A 38 -3.36 4.34 3.53
CA ARG A 38 -4.23 4.65 4.65
C ARG A 38 -3.51 5.58 5.60
N GLU A 39 -4.16 6.70 5.92
CA GLU A 39 -3.71 7.57 6.99
C GLU A 39 -4.65 7.36 8.16
N TYR A 40 -4.17 6.73 9.22
CA TYR A 40 -5.00 6.42 10.37
C TYR A 40 -5.18 7.65 11.26
N ALA A 41 -6.40 7.85 11.74
CA ALA A 41 -6.67 8.94 12.72
C ALA A 41 -5.87 8.70 13.99
N VAL A 42 -5.78 7.43 14.42
CA VAL A 42 -4.96 6.98 15.54
C VAL A 42 -4.19 5.76 15.06
N SER A 43 -2.89 5.71 15.33
CA SER A 43 -2.06 4.58 14.91
C SER A 43 -2.64 3.26 15.46
N PRO A 44 -2.69 2.20 14.64
CA PRO A 44 -3.17 0.90 15.11
C PRO A 44 -2.37 0.39 16.30
N ALA A 45 -2.99 -0.45 17.11
CA ALA A 45 -2.35 -1.02 18.29
C ALA A 45 -1.05 -1.73 17.90
N GLY A 46 0.04 -1.45 18.63
CA GLY A 46 1.35 -2.03 18.35
C GLY A 46 2.11 -1.35 17.22
N GLN A 47 1.54 -0.31 16.59
CA GLN A 47 2.17 0.39 15.47
C GLN A 47 2.30 1.87 15.82
N ARG A 48 3.51 2.43 15.66
CA ARG A 48 3.76 3.87 15.89
C ARG A 48 3.46 4.72 14.66
N LEU A 49 3.56 4.11 13.48
CA LEU A 49 3.42 4.84 12.21
C LEU A 49 1.95 4.92 11.83
N ARG A 50 1.55 6.04 11.26
CA ARG A 50 0.16 6.32 10.95
C ARG A 50 -0.21 6.08 9.49
N PHE A 51 0.79 5.86 8.62
CA PHE A 51 0.55 5.67 7.20
C PHE A 51 0.92 4.27 6.78
N PHE A 52 0.01 3.62 6.06
CA PHE A 52 0.23 2.27 5.54
C PHE A 52 -0.19 2.21 4.08
N ALA A 53 0.74 1.79 3.23
CA ALA A 53 0.49 1.61 1.80
C ALA A 53 0.43 0.13 1.48
N GLU A 54 -0.49 -0.26 0.61
CA GLU A 54 -0.64 -1.65 0.20
C GLU A 54 -1.10 -1.72 -1.24
N ALA A 55 -0.42 -2.57 -2.03
CA ALA A 55 -0.80 -2.80 -3.41
C ALA A 55 -1.93 -3.82 -3.49
N ASP A 56 -2.58 -3.89 -4.65
CA ASP A 56 -3.70 -4.81 -4.88
C ASP A 56 -3.26 -6.15 -5.48
N LYS A 57 -1.98 -6.30 -5.85
CA LYS A 57 -1.47 -7.50 -6.48
C LYS A 57 -0.17 -7.94 -5.83
N GLN A 58 0.00 -9.25 -5.73
CA GLN A 58 1.26 -9.83 -5.25
C GLN A 58 2.33 -9.75 -6.32
N VAL A 59 3.58 -9.85 -5.89
CA VAL A 59 4.75 -9.99 -6.77
C VAL A 59 5.51 -11.23 -6.35
N ASN A 60 6.51 -11.63 -7.15
CA ASN A 60 7.40 -12.77 -6.86
C ASN A 60 6.64 -14.08 -6.68
N GLN A 61 5.59 -14.29 -7.47
CA GLN A 61 4.68 -15.42 -7.29
C GLN A 61 5.37 -16.78 -7.43
N SER A 62 6.41 -16.86 -8.28
CA SER A 62 7.10 -18.13 -8.56
C SER A 62 8.03 -18.58 -7.44
N HIS A 63 8.36 -17.72 -6.51
CA HIS A 63 9.32 -18.02 -5.44
C HIS A 63 8.70 -17.85 -4.06
N ALA A 64 8.55 -16.61 -3.63
CA ALA A 64 7.96 -16.29 -2.34
C ALA A 64 6.96 -15.14 -2.55
N PRO A 65 5.70 -15.46 -2.87
CA PRO A 65 4.70 -14.41 -3.13
C PRO A 65 4.58 -13.45 -1.96
N LEU A 66 4.55 -12.16 -2.26
CA LEU A 66 4.35 -11.13 -1.25
C LEU A 66 3.47 -10.03 -1.81
N LEU A 67 2.71 -9.40 -0.92
CA LEU A 67 1.88 -8.25 -1.27
C LEU A 67 2.69 -7.00 -0.91
N PRO A 68 3.07 -6.17 -1.93
CA PRO A 68 3.86 -4.98 -1.63
C PRO A 68 3.14 -4.07 -0.67
N SER A 69 3.85 -3.64 0.37
CA SER A 69 3.30 -2.76 1.40
C SER A 69 4.41 -1.93 2.02
N GLY A 70 4.02 -0.90 2.77
CA GLY A 70 4.98 -0.07 3.49
C GLY A 70 4.31 0.75 4.57
N TRP A 71 5.01 0.96 5.67
CA TRP A 71 4.61 1.85 6.75
C TRP A 71 5.48 3.10 6.72
N GLY A 72 4.94 4.23 7.14
CA GLY A 72 5.70 5.46 7.20
C GLY A 72 5.12 6.49 8.14
N ASP A 73 5.91 7.51 8.45
CA ASP A 73 5.47 8.69 9.20
C ASP A 73 4.72 9.67 8.30
N SER A 74 4.76 9.46 7.01
CA SER A 74 4.07 10.28 6.02
C SER A 74 3.52 9.39 4.92
N GLU A 75 2.57 9.93 4.15
CA GLU A 75 2.02 9.26 2.98
C GLU A 75 3.16 8.90 2.01
N TRP A 76 4.09 9.83 1.80
CA TRP A 76 5.21 9.63 0.89
C TRP A 76 6.10 8.45 1.32
N GLU A 77 6.44 8.37 2.61
CA GLU A 77 7.28 7.28 3.10
C GLU A 77 6.62 5.91 2.95
N ALA A 78 5.33 5.82 3.28
CA ALA A 78 4.58 4.58 3.14
C ALA A 78 4.51 4.15 1.69
N LEU A 79 4.20 5.10 0.79
CA LEU A 79 4.13 4.84 -0.64
C LEU A 79 5.48 4.36 -1.18
N GLU A 80 6.58 5.03 -0.81
CA GLU A 80 7.92 4.65 -1.25
C GLU A 80 8.29 3.23 -0.81
N GLY A 81 7.94 2.84 0.40
CA GLY A 81 8.18 1.49 0.88
C GLY A 81 7.47 0.44 0.02
N CYS A 82 6.22 0.71 -0.32
CA CYS A 82 5.43 -0.17 -1.19
C CYS A 82 6.04 -0.23 -2.60
N LEU A 83 6.37 0.92 -3.17
CA LEU A 83 6.96 0.99 -4.51
C LEU A 83 8.31 0.27 -4.59
N ARG A 84 9.09 0.33 -3.52
CA ARG A 84 10.39 -0.35 -3.49
C ARG A 84 10.21 -1.85 -3.67
N LEU A 85 9.21 -2.44 -3.05
CA LEU A 85 8.95 -3.88 -3.20
C LEU A 85 8.45 -4.20 -4.61
N ILE A 86 7.62 -3.34 -5.20
CA ILE A 86 7.17 -3.52 -6.58
C ILE A 86 8.36 -3.47 -7.55
N ARG A 87 9.33 -2.59 -7.29
CA ARG A 87 10.52 -2.46 -8.13
C ARG A 87 11.51 -3.59 -7.93
N THR A 88 11.62 -4.09 -6.71
CA THR A 88 12.61 -5.12 -6.37
C THR A 88 12.21 -6.49 -6.90
N PHE A 89 10.94 -6.82 -6.86
CA PHE A 89 10.46 -8.15 -7.24
C PHE A 89 9.64 -8.10 -8.52
N PRO A 90 9.79 -9.10 -9.41
CA PRO A 90 9.01 -9.13 -10.65
C PRO A 90 7.56 -9.51 -10.36
N TYR A 91 6.66 -8.99 -11.18
CA TYR A 91 5.29 -9.47 -11.20
C TYR A 91 5.26 -10.73 -12.05
N GLU A 92 4.72 -11.81 -11.50
CA GLU A 92 4.67 -13.12 -12.16
C GLU A 92 3.27 -13.70 -12.20
N GLY A 93 2.27 -12.84 -12.03
CA GLY A 93 0.87 -13.23 -12.13
C GLY A 93 0.35 -13.21 -13.55
N GLU A 94 -0.98 -13.16 -13.70
CA GLU A 94 -1.64 -13.27 -15.01
C GLU A 94 -2.43 -12.01 -15.40
N ASP A 95 -2.41 -10.96 -14.58
CA ASP A 95 -3.20 -9.73 -14.82
C ASP A 95 -2.40 -8.71 -15.65
N TRP A 96 -1.90 -9.15 -16.78
CA TRP A 96 -1.16 -8.28 -17.70
C TRP A 96 -2.09 -7.38 -18.51
N ASN A 97 -1.63 -6.18 -18.80
CA ASN A 97 -2.33 -5.26 -19.69
C ASN A 97 -1.80 -5.39 -21.11
#